data_bb4a04be9f0e1aa472cd5beffced3cc3
#
_entry.id   bb4a04be9f0e1aa472cd5beffced3cc3
#
_cell.length_a   1.000
_cell.length_b   1.000
_cell.length_c   1.000
_cell.angle_alpha   90.00
_cell.angle_beta   90.00
_cell.angle_gamma   90.00
#
_symmetry.space_group_name_H-M   'P 1'
#
loop_
_entity.id
_entity.type
_entity.pdbx_description
1 polymer ?
#
loop_
_entity_poly.entity_id
_entity_poly.type
_entity_poly.pdbx_seq_one_letter_code
_entity_poly.pdbx_strand_id
1 'polypeptide(L)'
;MNINKLSIIALTMFLPFTAGAQKITLGSATTKDGGEYQGEMVMGKPNGKGKAVYKNGNLYEGEYVKGKRQGFGIFTFFDGEKYEGEWFQDQQHGKGTYYFANNNRYDGLWFRDYQQGHGVMYYYNGDKYDGEWKQDKRSGFGTYTFASGAFYKGEWLNDKKNGKGIYDWGDGSVYDGDWKENMRSGKGTFKYAGGDVYIGPWSDDEMNGRGIYKFQNGDIYEGDYVRGERTGQGIFKYANGDVYTGQFFKGDKQGQGTLVWQNGDTYVGQWKGDKQDGRGKLTKKCGDTVEGVFKAGQPNGECIARFSDGSKFKGIFKNGRRNGAAVEEDKDGNRFEGSYLDDVRDGSFVEKDRNGKVTAQGTYTRGHRQLK
;
A
#
# COMPACT_ATOMS: atom_id res chain seq x y z
N MET A 1 50.56 -50.70 17.34
CA MET A 1 51.89 -50.26 16.90
C MET A 1 52.11 -48.85 17.38
N ASN A 2 52.93 -48.69 18.40
CA ASN A 2 53.24 -47.46 19.12
C ASN A 2 54.00 -46.47 18.27
N ILE A 3 53.62 -45.18 18.25
CA ILE A 3 54.53 -44.10 17.92
C ILE A 3 54.42 -43.01 18.97
N ASN A 4 55.58 -42.77 19.57
CA ASN A 4 55.85 -41.93 20.71
C ASN A 4 55.48 -40.43 20.55
N LYS A 5 54.95 -39.90 21.62
CA LYS A 5 54.85 -38.44 21.88
C LYS A 5 56.29 -37.93 22.25
N LEU A 6 56.80 -37.00 21.48
CA LEU A 6 57.91 -36.14 21.91
C LEU A 6 57.32 -34.82 22.42
N SER A 7 57.37 -34.64 23.73
CA SER A 7 57.05 -33.37 24.39
C SER A 7 58.24 -32.43 24.30
N ILE A 8 58.12 -31.34 23.53
CA ILE A 8 59.07 -30.24 23.56
C ILE A 8 58.55 -29.25 24.62
N ILE A 9 59.21 -29.23 25.78
CA ILE A 9 59.01 -28.23 26.79
C ILE A 9 59.78 -26.98 26.35
N ALA A 10 59.06 -25.98 25.80
CA ALA A 10 59.61 -24.66 25.57
C ALA A 10 59.55 -23.87 26.91
N LEU A 11 60.70 -23.72 27.51
CA LEU A 11 60.92 -22.91 28.69
C LEU A 11 60.84 -21.42 28.26
N THR A 12 59.68 -20.79 28.31
CA THR A 12 59.53 -19.36 28.13
C THR A 12 60.01 -18.67 29.42
N MET A 13 61.17 -18.07 29.38
CA MET A 13 61.64 -17.13 30.40
C MET A 13 60.66 -15.89 30.36
N PHE A 14 59.78 -15.80 31.36
CA PHE A 14 59.09 -14.57 31.69
C PHE A 14 60.10 -13.62 32.33
N LEU A 15 60.67 -12.72 31.52
CA LEU A 15 61.26 -11.51 32.08
C LEU A 15 60.14 -10.65 32.66
N PRO A 16 60.17 -10.24 33.92
CA PRO A 16 59.20 -9.29 34.44
C PRO A 16 59.43 -7.95 33.74
N PHE A 17 58.53 -7.60 32.86
CA PHE A 17 58.41 -6.23 32.36
C PHE A 17 57.96 -5.38 33.56
N THR A 18 58.86 -4.82 34.32
CA THR A 18 58.54 -3.71 35.25
C THR A 18 58.21 -2.51 34.38
N ALA A 19 56.98 -2.39 33.95
CA ALA A 19 56.45 -1.13 33.47
C ALA A 19 56.52 -0.16 34.67
N GLY A 20 57.55 0.66 34.72
CA GLY A 20 57.66 1.73 35.72
C GLY A 20 56.39 2.55 35.63
N ALA A 21 55.59 2.59 36.71
CA ALA A 21 54.40 3.39 36.78
C ALA A 21 54.74 4.84 36.42
N GLN A 22 54.30 5.32 35.28
CA GLN A 22 54.55 6.70 34.85
C GLN A 22 53.94 7.63 35.89
N LYS A 23 54.76 8.55 36.44
CA LYS A 23 54.33 9.47 37.50
C LYS A 23 53.26 10.41 36.97
N ILE A 24 52.04 10.28 37.48
CA ILE A 24 50.95 11.22 37.24
C ILE A 24 51.19 12.47 38.06
N THR A 25 51.10 13.64 37.44
CA THR A 25 51.20 14.95 38.08
C THR A 25 49.96 15.78 37.75
N LEU A 26 49.55 16.67 38.62
CA LEU A 26 48.57 17.70 38.29
C LEU A 26 49.26 18.87 37.61
N GLY A 27 48.69 19.42 36.56
CA GLY A 27 49.26 20.53 35.81
C GLY A 27 48.32 21.16 34.81
N SER A 28 48.84 22.11 34.05
CA SER A 28 48.13 22.86 33.01
C SER A 28 48.89 22.73 31.68
N ALA A 29 48.15 22.74 30.58
CA ALA A 29 48.65 22.72 29.21
C ALA A 29 47.65 23.34 28.26
N THR A 30 48.09 23.77 27.09
CA THR A 30 47.19 24.06 25.98
C THR A 30 47.02 22.79 25.12
N THR A 31 45.80 22.36 24.92
CA THR A 31 45.49 21.20 24.04
C THR A 31 45.79 21.52 22.57
N LYS A 32 45.87 20.52 21.72
CA LYS A 32 46.15 20.69 20.29
C LYS A 32 45.10 21.57 19.60
N ASP A 33 43.84 21.49 20.03
CA ASP A 33 42.68 22.23 19.53
C ASP A 33 42.43 23.57 20.25
N GLY A 34 43.41 24.00 21.06
CA GLY A 34 43.45 25.34 21.70
C GLY A 34 42.72 25.47 23.01
N GLY A 35 42.34 24.38 23.67
CA GLY A 35 41.73 24.41 24.99
C GLY A 35 42.77 24.60 26.11
N GLU A 36 42.47 25.46 27.09
CA GLU A 36 43.28 25.63 28.32
C GLU A 36 42.94 24.48 29.26
N TYR A 37 43.85 23.51 29.32
CA TYR A 37 43.68 22.26 30.08
C TYR A 37 44.19 22.41 31.51
N GLN A 38 43.44 21.84 32.44
CA GLN A 38 43.85 21.59 33.83
C GLN A 38 43.51 20.16 34.24
N GLY A 39 44.43 19.41 34.76
CA GLY A 39 44.17 18.02 35.17
C GLY A 39 45.43 17.17 35.31
N GLU A 40 45.22 15.85 35.18
CA GLU A 40 46.26 14.85 35.28
C GLU A 40 47.15 14.85 34.02
N MET A 41 48.46 14.76 34.25
CA MET A 41 49.48 14.82 33.21
C MET A 41 50.48 13.71 33.35
N VAL A 42 50.96 13.22 32.21
CA VAL A 42 52.10 12.29 32.11
C VAL A 42 53.08 12.84 31.10
N MET A 43 54.36 13.00 31.49
CA MET A 43 55.42 13.51 30.60
C MET A 43 55.03 14.83 29.89
N GLY A 44 54.41 15.75 30.64
CA GLY A 44 54.03 17.07 30.15
C GLY A 44 52.82 17.12 29.22
N LYS A 45 52.06 16.03 29.09
CA LYS A 45 50.84 15.96 28.26
C LYS A 45 49.62 15.59 29.09
N PRO A 46 48.42 16.09 28.76
CA PRO A 46 47.18 15.63 29.32
C PRO A 46 47.08 14.10 29.27
N ASN A 47 46.85 13.45 30.42
CA ASN A 47 46.76 12.00 30.50
C ASN A 47 46.09 11.61 31.83
N GLY A 48 44.90 11.06 31.79
CA GLY A 48 44.01 10.85 32.91
C GLY A 48 42.84 11.86 32.89
N LYS A 49 42.30 12.20 34.05
CA LYS A 49 41.15 13.11 34.16
C LYS A 49 41.56 14.59 34.12
N GLY A 50 40.77 15.38 33.37
CA GLY A 50 41.01 16.81 33.30
C GLY A 50 39.87 17.58 32.64
N LYS A 51 40.04 18.91 32.67
CA LYS A 51 39.10 19.88 32.14
C LYS A 51 39.82 20.81 31.16
N ALA A 52 39.22 21.05 30.00
CA ALA A 52 39.71 22.02 29.03
C ALA A 52 38.63 23.07 28.73
N VAL A 53 39.01 24.35 28.82
CA VAL A 53 38.15 25.50 28.49
C VAL A 53 38.66 26.13 27.22
N TYR A 54 37.77 26.29 26.24
CA TYR A 54 38.11 26.84 24.93
C TYR A 54 37.75 28.34 24.85
N LYS A 55 38.47 29.09 24.03
CA LYS A 55 38.25 30.54 23.86
C LYS A 55 36.84 30.89 23.34
N ASN A 56 36.19 30.01 22.60
CA ASN A 56 34.82 30.18 22.12
C ASN A 56 33.74 29.85 23.17
N GLY A 57 34.11 29.50 24.41
CA GLY A 57 33.21 29.16 25.48
C GLY A 57 32.87 27.68 25.61
N ASN A 58 33.37 26.83 24.70
CA ASN A 58 33.21 25.39 24.84
C ASN A 58 33.96 24.86 26.08
N LEU A 59 33.49 23.74 26.62
CA LEU A 59 34.06 23.10 27.77
C LEU A 59 34.12 21.60 27.55
N TYR A 60 35.26 20.98 27.84
CA TYR A 60 35.37 19.51 27.95
C TYR A 60 35.80 19.13 29.38
N GLU A 61 35.12 18.13 29.94
CA GLU A 61 35.48 17.48 31.20
C GLU A 61 35.51 15.96 30.98
N GLY A 62 36.67 15.32 31.15
CA GLY A 62 36.76 13.88 30.83
C GLY A 62 38.18 13.35 30.84
N GLU A 63 38.32 12.19 30.24
CA GLU A 63 39.56 11.44 30.18
C GLU A 63 40.43 11.85 28.98
N TYR A 64 41.74 11.83 29.17
CA TYR A 64 42.74 12.07 28.16
C TYR A 64 43.79 10.95 28.13
N VAL A 65 44.27 10.63 26.92
CA VAL A 65 45.42 9.76 26.70
C VAL A 65 46.37 10.45 25.72
N LYS A 66 47.61 10.69 26.17
CA LYS A 66 48.67 11.31 25.35
C LYS A 66 48.25 12.64 24.70
N GLY A 67 47.46 13.46 25.43
CA GLY A 67 47.01 14.76 24.99
C GLY A 67 45.76 14.79 24.15
N LYS A 68 45.07 13.67 23.97
CA LYS A 68 43.80 13.55 23.21
C LYS A 68 42.69 13.10 24.12
N ARG A 69 41.46 13.61 23.88
CA ARG A 69 40.25 13.11 24.52
C ARG A 69 40.09 11.63 24.20
N GLN A 70 39.92 10.82 25.25
CA GLN A 70 39.78 9.36 25.13
C GLN A 70 39.12 8.81 26.39
N GLY A 71 38.31 7.72 26.24
CA GLY A 71 37.50 7.22 27.36
C GLY A 71 36.24 8.05 27.53
N PHE A 72 35.73 8.18 28.75
CA PHE A 72 34.50 8.92 29.01
C PHE A 72 34.74 10.41 29.20
N GLY A 73 33.84 11.26 28.60
CA GLY A 73 33.91 12.70 28.80
C GLY A 73 32.66 13.44 28.37
N ILE A 74 32.51 14.65 28.91
CA ILE A 74 31.40 15.55 28.61
C ILE A 74 31.96 16.75 27.86
N PHE A 75 31.41 17.04 26.69
CA PHE A 75 31.69 18.25 25.93
C PHE A 75 30.43 19.13 25.90
N THR A 76 30.54 20.32 26.45
CA THR A 76 29.49 21.34 26.45
C THR A 76 29.88 22.42 25.46
N PHE A 77 29.03 22.64 24.47
CA PHE A 77 29.18 23.68 23.47
C PHE A 77 28.70 25.03 24.01
N PHE A 78 29.20 26.12 23.46
CA PHE A 78 28.86 27.49 23.91
C PHE A 78 27.38 27.84 23.72
N ASP A 79 26.71 27.19 22.76
CA ASP A 79 25.28 27.34 22.42
C ASP A 79 24.36 26.48 23.32
N GLY A 80 24.93 25.74 24.26
CA GLY A 80 24.21 24.89 25.20
C GLY A 80 24.02 23.45 24.76
N GLU A 81 24.43 23.08 23.55
CA GLU A 81 24.50 21.68 23.16
C GLU A 81 25.47 20.89 24.04
N LYS A 82 25.24 19.59 24.17
CA LYS A 82 26.11 18.78 25.03
C LYS A 82 26.25 17.36 24.45
N TYR A 83 27.48 16.86 24.43
CA TYR A 83 27.75 15.43 24.22
C TYR A 83 28.28 14.83 25.54
N GLU A 84 27.76 13.69 25.91
CA GLU A 84 28.18 12.93 27.10
C GLU A 84 28.35 11.46 26.68
N GLY A 85 29.60 10.98 26.67
CA GLY A 85 29.87 9.65 26.14
C GLY A 85 31.33 9.32 25.97
N GLU A 86 31.57 8.27 25.19
CA GLU A 86 32.92 7.77 24.91
C GLU A 86 33.60 8.62 23.82
N TRP A 87 34.90 8.79 23.99
CA TRP A 87 35.78 9.51 23.06
C TRP A 87 36.91 8.60 22.61
N PHE A 88 37.31 8.71 21.37
CA PHE A 88 38.48 8.06 20.82
C PHE A 88 39.26 9.01 19.91
N GLN A 89 40.51 9.34 20.34
CA GLN A 89 41.42 10.21 19.58
C GLN A 89 40.78 11.56 19.19
N ASP A 90 40.16 12.26 20.17
CA ASP A 90 39.46 13.53 20.02
C ASP A 90 38.10 13.48 19.31
N GLN A 91 37.60 12.32 18.91
CA GLN A 91 36.32 12.12 18.24
C GLN A 91 35.29 11.43 19.14
N GLN A 92 34.02 11.79 19.01
CA GLN A 92 32.91 11.06 19.61
C GLN A 92 32.93 9.64 19.10
N HIS A 93 32.83 8.67 20.03
CA HIS A 93 32.95 7.25 19.68
C HIS A 93 32.18 6.39 20.68
N GLY A 94 31.94 5.10 20.33
CA GLY A 94 31.28 4.17 21.26
C GLY A 94 29.89 4.63 21.66
N LYS A 95 29.53 4.50 22.92
CA LYS A 95 28.21 4.93 23.44
C LYS A 95 28.25 6.39 23.89
N GLY A 96 27.19 7.13 23.54
CA GLY A 96 27.06 8.50 23.96
C GLY A 96 25.69 9.10 23.77
N THR A 97 25.39 10.12 24.56
CA THR A 97 24.18 10.92 24.48
C THR A 97 24.52 12.31 23.97
N TYR A 98 23.78 12.78 22.96
CA TYR A 98 23.88 14.16 22.48
C TYR A 98 22.59 14.93 22.78
N TYR A 99 22.70 16.06 23.40
CA TYR A 99 21.60 16.98 23.69
C TYR A 99 21.73 18.17 22.73
N PHE A 100 20.77 18.32 21.85
CA PHE A 100 20.72 19.38 20.84
C PHE A 100 20.12 20.67 21.41
N ALA A 101 20.48 21.82 20.86
CA ALA A 101 19.97 23.13 21.28
C ALA A 101 18.41 23.23 21.10
N ASN A 102 17.84 22.50 20.19
CA ASN A 102 16.39 22.44 19.95
C ASN A 102 15.64 21.44 20.86
N ASN A 103 16.24 20.99 21.95
CA ASN A 103 15.74 20.01 22.91
C ASN A 103 15.53 18.58 22.34
N ASN A 104 16.08 18.28 21.17
CA ASN A 104 16.21 16.89 20.75
C ASN A 104 17.30 16.19 21.58
N ARG A 105 17.22 14.86 21.68
CA ARG A 105 18.25 14.05 22.35
C ARG A 105 18.47 12.77 21.56
N TYR A 106 19.73 12.49 21.29
CA TYR A 106 20.16 11.21 20.72
C TYR A 106 20.88 10.37 21.76
N ASP A 107 20.46 9.15 21.97
CA ASP A 107 21.12 8.14 22.80
C ASP A 107 21.52 6.97 21.91
N GLY A 108 22.81 6.75 21.68
CA GLY A 108 23.20 5.69 20.76
C GLY A 108 24.69 5.51 20.55
N LEU A 109 25.02 4.80 19.49
CA LEU A 109 26.38 4.54 19.08
C LEU A 109 26.92 5.66 18.18
N TRP A 110 28.19 5.95 18.36
CA TRP A 110 28.96 6.95 17.64
C TRP A 110 30.20 6.34 17.01
N PHE A 111 30.54 6.77 15.82
CA PHE A 111 31.79 6.42 15.17
C PHE A 111 32.37 7.63 14.43
N ARG A 112 33.50 8.13 14.94
CA ARG A 112 34.21 9.30 14.36
C ARG A 112 33.32 10.50 14.15
N ASP A 113 32.67 10.95 15.23
CA ASP A 113 31.74 12.08 15.28
C ASP A 113 30.40 11.89 14.57
N TYR A 114 30.12 10.72 13.98
CA TYR A 114 28.85 10.40 13.33
C TYR A 114 28.00 9.47 14.19
N GLN A 115 26.68 9.69 14.19
CA GLN A 115 25.72 8.70 14.66
C GLN A 115 25.84 7.45 13.75
N GLN A 116 26.06 6.31 14.36
CA GLN A 116 26.37 5.07 13.63
C GLN A 116 25.88 3.84 14.39
N GLY A 117 25.30 2.84 13.72
CA GLY A 117 24.74 1.66 14.37
C GLY A 117 23.43 1.98 15.08
N HIS A 118 23.11 1.26 16.18
CA HIS A 118 21.84 1.45 16.87
C HIS A 118 21.83 2.71 17.73
N GLY A 119 20.71 3.47 17.66
CA GLY A 119 20.48 4.64 18.50
C GLY A 119 19.03 5.10 18.53
N VAL A 120 18.71 5.86 19.56
CA VAL A 120 17.38 6.40 19.80
C VAL A 120 17.43 7.93 19.73
N MET A 121 16.63 8.51 18.83
CA MET A 121 16.41 9.96 18.79
C MET A 121 15.07 10.29 19.45
N TYR A 122 15.09 11.16 20.40
CA TYR A 122 13.91 11.78 21.02
C TYR A 122 13.78 13.20 20.48
N TYR A 123 12.67 13.48 19.83
CA TYR A 123 12.40 14.79 19.27
C TYR A 123 11.62 15.66 20.26
N TYR A 124 11.84 16.96 20.22
CA TYR A 124 11.17 17.93 21.11
C TYR A 124 9.65 17.94 21.03
N ASN A 125 9.10 17.51 19.85
CA ASN A 125 7.67 17.41 19.61
C ASN A 125 7.04 16.13 20.18
N GLY A 126 7.81 15.28 20.85
CA GLY A 126 7.38 14.01 21.44
C GLY A 126 7.49 12.80 20.49
N ASP A 127 7.95 12.99 19.28
CA ASP A 127 8.26 11.87 18.38
C ASP A 127 9.50 11.11 18.87
N LYS A 128 9.64 9.86 18.46
CA LYS A 128 10.79 9.01 18.76
C LYS A 128 11.19 8.20 17.55
N TYR A 129 12.47 8.14 17.24
CA TYR A 129 13.04 7.13 16.35
C TYR A 129 13.94 6.17 17.13
N ASP A 130 13.77 4.87 16.91
CA ASP A 130 14.53 3.80 17.57
C ASP A 130 14.98 2.82 16.49
N GLY A 131 16.26 2.81 16.15
CA GLY A 131 16.73 2.01 15.01
C GLY A 131 18.18 2.29 14.62
N GLU A 132 18.49 1.84 13.41
CA GLU A 132 19.84 1.90 12.85
C GLU A 132 20.15 3.28 12.22
N TRP A 133 21.40 3.70 12.40
CA TRP A 133 21.96 4.94 11.89
C TRP A 133 23.22 4.68 11.06
N LYS A 134 23.43 5.47 10.05
CA LYS A 134 24.62 5.47 9.22
C LYS A 134 24.97 6.90 8.83
N GLN A 135 26.11 7.41 9.32
CA GLN A 135 26.57 8.76 9.03
C GLN A 135 25.46 9.81 9.25
N ASP A 136 24.94 9.88 10.48
CA ASP A 136 23.88 10.78 10.95
C ASP A 136 22.50 10.61 10.28
N LYS A 137 22.33 9.58 9.46
CA LYS A 137 21.07 9.30 8.77
C LYS A 137 20.45 7.99 9.24
N ARG A 138 19.12 7.97 9.40
CA ARG A 138 18.37 6.74 9.64
C ARG A 138 18.59 5.82 8.45
N SER A 139 19.02 4.60 8.72
CA SER A 139 19.39 3.61 7.68
C SER A 139 19.33 2.21 8.29
N GLY A 140 18.90 1.20 7.52
CA GLY A 140 18.63 -0.12 8.09
C GLY A 140 17.24 -0.20 8.72
N PHE A 141 17.06 -1.06 9.74
CA PHE A 141 15.75 -1.27 10.36
C PHE A 141 15.52 -0.31 11.54
N GLY A 142 14.32 0.24 11.63
CA GLY A 142 13.97 1.12 12.75
C GLY A 142 12.49 1.42 12.85
N THR A 143 12.09 1.92 14.03
CA THR A 143 10.72 2.32 14.34
C THR A 143 10.68 3.84 14.59
N TYR A 144 9.87 4.54 13.83
CA TYR A 144 9.52 5.94 14.10
C TYR A 144 8.12 5.98 14.71
N THR A 145 8.02 6.46 15.92
CA THR A 145 6.78 6.63 16.67
C THR A 145 6.46 8.11 16.74
N PHE A 146 5.31 8.51 16.27
CA PHE A 146 4.79 9.87 16.36
C PHE A 146 4.19 10.12 17.76
N ALA A 147 4.19 11.36 18.21
CA ALA A 147 3.56 11.75 19.47
C ALA A 147 2.06 11.41 19.52
N SER A 148 1.41 11.30 18.37
CA SER A 148 0.00 10.85 18.22
C SER A 148 -0.22 9.37 18.53
N GLY A 149 0.84 8.57 18.61
CA GLY A 149 0.79 7.12 18.73
C GLY A 149 0.85 6.37 17.40
N ALA A 150 0.72 7.06 16.26
CA ALA A 150 1.02 6.48 14.94
C ALA A 150 2.48 6.00 14.89
N PHE A 151 2.79 5.02 14.04
CA PHE A 151 4.16 4.59 13.88
C PHE A 151 4.47 4.06 12.47
N TYR A 152 5.75 4.16 12.09
CA TYR A 152 6.33 3.38 11.01
C TYR A 152 7.39 2.44 11.56
N LYS A 153 7.30 1.16 11.23
CA LYS A 153 8.29 0.13 11.59
C LYS A 153 8.75 -0.59 10.33
N GLY A 154 10.01 -0.43 9.97
CA GLY A 154 10.52 -1.01 8.74
C GLY A 154 11.91 -0.53 8.38
N GLU A 155 12.25 -0.71 7.11
CA GLU A 155 13.55 -0.37 6.56
C GLU A 155 13.65 1.12 6.21
N TRP A 156 14.82 1.69 6.41
CA TRP A 156 15.18 3.07 6.15
C TRP A 156 16.41 3.14 5.26
N LEU A 157 16.45 4.13 4.40
CA LEU A 157 17.62 4.47 3.61
C LEU A 157 17.75 5.99 3.51
N ASN A 158 18.84 6.55 4.07
CA ASN A 158 19.12 7.99 4.04
C ASN A 158 17.90 8.83 4.48
N ASP A 159 17.38 8.56 5.69
CA ASP A 159 16.22 9.22 6.31
C ASP A 159 14.86 8.98 5.66
N LYS A 160 14.79 8.15 4.64
CA LYS A 160 13.55 7.83 3.95
C LYS A 160 13.11 6.40 4.23
N LYS A 161 11.80 6.19 4.33
CA LYS A 161 11.19 4.85 4.35
C LYS A 161 11.52 4.18 3.01
N ASN A 162 12.10 2.97 3.09
CA ASN A 162 12.54 2.23 1.89
C ASN A 162 12.57 0.72 2.22
N GLY A 163 12.29 -0.15 1.24
CA GLY A 163 12.19 -1.59 1.51
C GLY A 163 10.88 -1.99 2.16
N LYS A 164 10.88 -2.96 3.06
CA LYS A 164 9.69 -3.45 3.74
C LYS A 164 9.35 -2.63 4.99
N GLY A 165 8.06 -2.37 5.20
CA GLY A 165 7.64 -1.68 6.42
C GLY A 165 6.14 -1.61 6.64
N ILE A 166 5.79 -1.47 7.92
CA ILE A 166 4.42 -1.30 8.39
C ILE A 166 4.25 0.15 8.82
N TYR A 167 3.22 0.81 8.33
CA TYR A 167 2.77 2.10 8.84
C TYR A 167 1.38 1.95 9.46
N ASP A 168 1.27 2.28 10.72
CA ASP A 168 0.02 2.35 11.47
C ASP A 168 -0.30 3.82 11.74
N TRP A 169 -1.45 4.30 11.27
CA TRP A 169 -1.87 5.69 11.45
C TRP A 169 -2.47 5.99 12.83
N GLY A 170 -2.73 4.92 13.62
CA GLY A 170 -3.36 5.07 14.94
C GLY A 170 -4.87 5.30 14.89
N ASP A 171 -5.46 5.42 13.71
CA ASP A 171 -6.89 5.57 13.47
C ASP A 171 -7.57 4.24 13.06
N GLY A 172 -6.83 3.14 13.04
CA GLY A 172 -7.23 1.82 12.56
C GLY A 172 -6.82 1.53 11.12
N SER A 173 -6.24 2.53 10.41
CA SER A 173 -5.63 2.31 9.10
C SER A 173 -4.22 1.76 9.26
N VAL A 174 -3.88 0.72 8.49
CA VAL A 174 -2.56 0.08 8.49
C VAL A 174 -2.14 -0.25 7.06
N TYR A 175 -0.92 0.12 6.70
CA TYR A 175 -0.26 -0.37 5.50
C TYR A 175 0.89 -1.30 5.86
N ASP A 176 0.95 -2.46 5.23
CA ASP A 176 2.05 -3.43 5.32
C ASP A 176 2.52 -3.76 3.91
N GLY A 177 3.73 -3.35 3.57
CA GLY A 177 4.22 -3.54 2.21
C GLY A 177 5.56 -2.89 1.90
N ASP A 178 5.79 -2.73 0.60
CA ASP A 178 7.02 -2.13 0.05
C ASP A 178 6.94 -0.61 0.07
N TRP A 179 8.07 0.02 0.35
CA TRP A 179 8.30 1.46 0.39
C TRP A 179 9.47 1.85 -0.51
N LYS A 180 9.36 2.98 -1.16
CA LYS A 180 10.45 3.61 -1.91
C LYS A 180 10.39 5.11 -1.74
N GLU A 181 11.48 5.72 -1.24
CA GLU A 181 11.59 7.18 -1.10
C GLU A 181 10.40 7.81 -0.35
N ASN A 182 9.96 7.19 0.76
CA ASN A 182 8.80 7.53 1.59
C ASN A 182 7.42 7.19 1.02
N MET A 183 7.30 6.74 -0.22
CA MET A 183 6.04 6.39 -0.88
C MET A 183 5.78 4.88 -0.86
N ARG A 184 4.52 4.47 -0.76
CA ARG A 184 4.12 3.07 -0.95
C ARG A 184 4.43 2.67 -2.39
N SER A 185 5.09 1.53 -2.55
CA SER A 185 5.57 1.04 -3.84
C SER A 185 5.58 -0.49 -3.83
N GLY A 186 5.67 -1.15 -4.99
CA GLY A 186 5.73 -2.60 -5.04
C GLY A 186 4.46 -3.27 -4.50
N LYS A 187 4.57 -4.34 -3.71
CA LYS A 187 3.42 -5.07 -3.17
C LYS A 187 3.09 -4.62 -1.76
N GLY A 188 1.81 -4.47 -1.46
CA GLY A 188 1.37 -4.14 -0.12
C GLY A 188 -0.10 -4.42 0.14
N THR A 189 -0.43 -4.48 1.43
CA THR A 189 -1.79 -4.59 1.95
C THR A 189 -2.11 -3.29 2.68
N PHE A 190 -3.19 -2.63 2.29
CA PHE A 190 -3.73 -1.50 3.02
C PHE A 190 -5.06 -1.88 3.64
N LYS A 191 -5.13 -1.82 4.95
CA LYS A 191 -6.36 -1.94 5.73
C LYS A 191 -6.81 -0.53 6.09
N TYR A 192 -7.97 -0.14 5.65
CA TYR A 192 -8.59 1.16 5.94
C TYR A 192 -9.30 1.13 7.30
N ALA A 193 -9.37 2.26 7.98
CA ALA A 193 -10.09 2.42 9.25
C ALA A 193 -11.57 1.98 9.13
N GLY A 194 -12.19 2.20 7.98
CA GLY A 194 -13.55 1.80 7.67
C GLY A 194 -13.77 0.29 7.49
N GLY A 195 -12.71 -0.52 7.50
CA GLY A 195 -12.78 -1.98 7.35
C GLY A 195 -12.51 -2.51 5.95
N ASP A 196 -12.42 -1.65 4.95
CA ASP A 196 -11.98 -2.03 3.60
C ASP A 196 -10.54 -2.54 3.61
N VAL A 197 -10.19 -3.42 2.68
CA VAL A 197 -8.82 -3.93 2.53
C VAL A 197 -8.44 -3.98 1.05
N TYR A 198 -7.33 -3.32 0.69
CA TYR A 198 -6.69 -3.51 -0.60
C TYR A 198 -5.45 -4.38 -0.48
N ILE A 199 -5.30 -5.34 -1.39
CA ILE A 199 -4.12 -6.22 -1.50
C ILE A 199 -3.66 -6.16 -2.95
N GLY A 200 -2.49 -5.61 -3.18
CA GLY A 200 -2.00 -5.47 -4.55
C GLY A 200 -0.77 -4.59 -4.70
N PRO A 201 -0.41 -4.29 -5.95
CA PRO A 201 0.73 -3.45 -6.27
C PRO A 201 0.41 -1.96 -6.09
N TRP A 202 1.45 -1.21 -5.72
CA TRP A 202 1.46 0.23 -5.49
C TRP A 202 2.54 0.89 -6.34
N SER A 203 2.31 2.09 -6.80
CA SER A 203 3.30 2.97 -7.40
C SER A 203 3.00 4.41 -6.96
N ASP A 204 4.00 5.07 -6.38
CA ASP A 204 3.92 6.47 -5.96
C ASP A 204 2.68 6.78 -5.11
N ASP A 205 2.45 5.95 -4.06
CA ASP A 205 1.31 5.99 -3.13
C ASP A 205 -0.07 5.64 -3.72
N GLU A 206 -0.14 5.25 -5.00
CA GLU A 206 -1.40 4.89 -5.67
C GLU A 206 -1.49 3.39 -5.96
N MET A 207 -2.69 2.82 -5.89
CA MET A 207 -2.97 1.46 -6.36
C MET A 207 -2.73 1.40 -7.87
N ASN A 208 -1.86 0.48 -8.33
CA ASN A 208 -1.47 0.42 -9.73
C ASN A 208 -1.09 -1.01 -10.15
N GLY A 209 -1.78 -1.56 -11.15
CA GLY A 209 -1.67 -2.96 -11.57
C GLY A 209 -2.81 -3.82 -11.04
N ARG A 210 -2.66 -5.16 -11.10
CA ARG A 210 -3.75 -6.07 -10.70
C ARG A 210 -3.76 -6.29 -9.19
N GLY A 211 -4.90 -5.94 -8.55
CA GLY A 211 -5.10 -6.05 -7.11
C GLY A 211 -6.48 -6.58 -6.74
N ILE A 212 -6.64 -6.84 -5.43
CA ILE A 212 -7.89 -7.27 -4.80
C ILE A 212 -8.32 -6.19 -3.82
N TYR A 213 -9.55 -5.71 -3.96
CA TYR A 213 -10.19 -4.81 -3.01
C TYR A 213 -11.36 -5.52 -2.36
N LYS A 214 -11.33 -5.63 -1.05
CA LYS A 214 -12.40 -6.20 -0.23
C LYS A 214 -13.09 -5.05 0.48
N PHE A 215 -14.34 -4.83 0.17
CA PHE A 215 -15.18 -3.81 0.80
C PHE A 215 -15.72 -4.32 2.13
N GLN A 216 -15.93 -3.41 3.07
CA GLN A 216 -16.52 -3.73 4.37
C GLN A 216 -17.91 -4.38 4.27
N ASN A 217 -18.69 -4.00 3.24
CA ASN A 217 -20.02 -4.57 2.99
C ASN A 217 -19.99 -6.02 2.44
N GLY A 218 -18.81 -6.60 2.25
CA GLY A 218 -18.63 -7.95 1.73
C GLY A 218 -18.43 -8.05 0.22
N ASP A 219 -18.51 -6.95 -0.53
CA ASP A 219 -18.17 -6.95 -1.95
C ASP A 219 -16.66 -7.20 -2.14
N ILE A 220 -16.29 -7.78 -3.28
CA ILE A 220 -14.89 -8.01 -3.63
C ILE A 220 -14.69 -7.62 -5.10
N TYR A 221 -13.70 -6.76 -5.35
CA TYR A 221 -13.21 -6.51 -6.68
C TYR A 221 -11.81 -7.13 -6.86
N GLU A 222 -11.61 -7.85 -7.94
CA GLU A 222 -10.30 -8.35 -8.37
C GLU A 222 -10.07 -7.90 -9.82
N GLY A 223 -9.10 -7.04 -10.06
CA GLY A 223 -8.85 -6.51 -11.40
C GLY A 223 -7.77 -5.45 -11.46
N ASP A 224 -7.68 -4.79 -12.60
CA ASP A 224 -6.66 -3.82 -12.90
C ASP A 224 -6.98 -2.46 -12.29
N TYR A 225 -5.91 -1.79 -11.82
CA TYR A 225 -5.92 -0.43 -11.30
C TYR A 225 -4.91 0.43 -12.04
N VAL A 226 -5.28 1.67 -12.31
CA VAL A 226 -4.38 2.72 -12.77
C VAL A 226 -4.65 3.98 -11.95
N ARG A 227 -3.64 4.48 -11.25
CA ARG A 227 -3.74 5.66 -10.39
C ARG A 227 -4.92 5.61 -9.41
N GLY A 228 -5.07 4.47 -8.75
CA GLY A 228 -6.14 4.25 -7.76
C GLY A 228 -7.51 3.93 -8.35
N GLU A 229 -7.74 4.06 -9.66
CA GLU A 229 -9.02 3.80 -10.30
C GLU A 229 -9.08 2.40 -10.92
N ARG A 230 -10.21 1.70 -10.74
CA ARG A 230 -10.47 0.42 -11.42
C ARG A 230 -10.55 0.67 -12.92
N THR A 231 -9.78 -0.11 -13.69
CA THR A 231 -9.72 0.00 -15.15
C THR A 231 -9.42 -1.36 -15.79
N GLY A 232 -9.46 -1.48 -17.10
CA GLY A 232 -9.12 -2.74 -17.77
C GLY A 232 -10.05 -3.89 -17.42
N GLN A 233 -9.51 -5.08 -17.20
CA GLN A 233 -10.29 -6.29 -16.91
C GLN A 233 -10.44 -6.50 -15.40
N GLY A 234 -11.65 -6.89 -14.97
CA GLY A 234 -11.89 -7.16 -13.57
C GLY A 234 -13.09 -8.08 -13.31
N ILE A 235 -13.12 -8.62 -12.10
CA ILE A 235 -14.23 -9.40 -11.55
C ILE A 235 -14.74 -8.65 -10.33
N PHE A 236 -16.01 -8.33 -10.31
CA PHE A 236 -16.69 -7.76 -9.15
C PHE A 236 -17.69 -8.77 -8.60
N LYS A 237 -17.44 -9.25 -7.41
CA LYS A 237 -18.32 -10.16 -6.66
C LYS A 237 -19.08 -9.35 -5.63
N TYR A 238 -20.38 -9.25 -5.79
CA TYR A 238 -21.25 -8.55 -4.87
C TYR A 238 -21.56 -9.42 -3.65
N ALA A 239 -21.77 -8.81 -2.51
CA ALA A 239 -22.13 -9.51 -1.27
C ALA A 239 -23.46 -10.27 -1.38
N ASN A 240 -24.36 -9.82 -2.28
CA ASN A 240 -25.62 -10.49 -2.56
C ASN A 240 -25.48 -11.75 -3.45
N GLY A 241 -24.26 -12.08 -3.88
CA GLY A 241 -23.95 -13.24 -4.72
C GLY A 241 -23.92 -12.98 -6.24
N ASP A 242 -24.22 -11.76 -6.70
CA ASP A 242 -24.05 -11.40 -8.11
C ASP A 242 -22.57 -11.36 -8.47
N VAL A 243 -22.21 -11.68 -9.71
CA VAL A 243 -20.84 -11.63 -10.21
C VAL A 243 -20.78 -10.94 -11.55
N TYR A 244 -20.05 -9.84 -11.62
CA TYR A 244 -19.70 -9.20 -12.88
C TYR A 244 -18.26 -9.56 -13.27
N THR A 245 -18.06 -9.91 -14.55
CA THR A 245 -16.74 -10.13 -15.15
C THR A 245 -16.67 -9.34 -16.45
N GLY A 246 -15.75 -8.40 -16.57
CA GLY A 246 -15.67 -7.57 -17.76
C GLY A 246 -14.76 -6.37 -17.63
N GLN A 247 -14.97 -5.42 -18.51
CA GLN A 247 -14.17 -4.21 -18.60
C GLN A 247 -14.65 -3.13 -17.62
N PHE A 248 -13.69 -2.39 -17.09
CA PHE A 248 -13.88 -1.22 -16.24
C PHE A 248 -13.18 -0.01 -16.85
N PHE A 249 -13.71 1.17 -16.62
CA PHE A 249 -13.07 2.44 -16.93
C PHE A 249 -13.46 3.49 -15.88
N LYS A 250 -12.48 4.07 -15.22
CA LYS A 250 -12.65 5.06 -14.13
C LYS A 250 -13.63 4.60 -13.06
N GLY A 251 -13.54 3.33 -12.67
CA GLY A 251 -14.39 2.76 -11.64
C GLY A 251 -15.68 2.12 -12.10
N ASP A 252 -16.21 2.49 -13.28
CA ASP A 252 -17.50 2.03 -13.81
C ASP A 252 -17.33 0.81 -14.72
N LYS A 253 -18.37 -0.06 -14.79
CA LYS A 253 -18.47 -1.11 -15.80
C LYS A 253 -18.62 -0.47 -17.18
N GLN A 254 -17.78 -0.89 -18.12
CA GLN A 254 -17.68 -0.31 -19.45
C GLN A 254 -17.32 -1.39 -20.48
N GLY A 255 -17.67 -1.20 -21.78
CA GLY A 255 -17.28 -2.13 -22.83
C GLY A 255 -17.97 -3.49 -22.72
N GLN A 256 -17.26 -4.58 -22.93
CA GLN A 256 -17.82 -5.93 -22.89
C GLN A 256 -17.79 -6.50 -21.46
N GLY A 257 -18.88 -7.15 -21.04
CA GLY A 257 -18.94 -7.77 -19.73
C GLY A 257 -20.10 -8.76 -19.58
N THR A 258 -19.93 -9.65 -18.61
CA THR A 258 -20.91 -10.66 -18.21
C THR A 258 -21.34 -10.38 -16.77
N LEU A 259 -22.63 -10.29 -16.51
CA LEU A 259 -23.20 -10.28 -15.16
C LEU A 259 -23.99 -11.57 -14.97
N VAL A 260 -23.67 -12.29 -13.92
CA VAL A 260 -24.42 -13.45 -13.42
C VAL A 260 -25.09 -13.02 -12.12
N TRP A 261 -26.40 -13.01 -12.08
CA TRP A 261 -27.16 -12.73 -10.87
C TRP A 261 -27.26 -13.98 -9.98
N GLN A 262 -27.41 -13.77 -8.69
CA GLN A 262 -27.58 -14.85 -7.70
C GLN A 262 -28.75 -15.81 -8.07
N ASN A 263 -29.81 -15.28 -8.68
CA ASN A 263 -30.95 -16.07 -9.12
C ASN A 263 -30.65 -16.99 -10.32
N GLY A 264 -29.47 -16.89 -10.93
CA GLY A 264 -29.00 -17.66 -12.07
C GLY A 264 -29.29 -17.02 -13.43
N ASP A 265 -29.90 -15.83 -13.49
CA ASP A 265 -30.00 -15.04 -14.73
C ASP A 265 -28.58 -14.59 -15.15
N THR A 266 -28.40 -14.36 -16.45
CA THR A 266 -27.10 -13.93 -16.99
C THR A 266 -27.31 -12.87 -18.07
N TYR A 267 -26.51 -11.82 -18.02
CA TYR A 267 -26.38 -10.87 -19.14
C TYR A 267 -24.96 -10.90 -19.68
N VAL A 268 -24.86 -11.02 -21.02
CA VAL A 268 -23.57 -10.92 -21.74
C VAL A 268 -23.72 -9.83 -22.78
N GLY A 269 -22.92 -8.80 -22.74
CA GLY A 269 -23.02 -7.70 -23.68
C GLY A 269 -22.27 -6.44 -23.33
N GLN A 270 -22.70 -5.36 -23.98
CA GLN A 270 -22.08 -4.05 -23.82
C GLN A 270 -22.58 -3.32 -22.56
N TRP A 271 -21.67 -2.56 -21.94
CA TRP A 271 -21.87 -1.79 -20.73
C TRP A 271 -21.40 -0.35 -20.92
N LYS A 272 -22.10 0.60 -20.30
CA LYS A 272 -21.72 2.02 -20.25
C LYS A 272 -22.20 2.62 -18.94
N GLY A 273 -21.26 3.15 -18.13
CA GLY A 273 -21.57 3.76 -16.85
C GLY A 273 -22.41 2.85 -15.96
N ASP A 274 -21.91 1.63 -15.66
CA ASP A 274 -22.53 0.59 -14.83
C ASP A 274 -23.85 -0.02 -15.38
N LYS A 275 -24.33 0.43 -16.53
CA LYS A 275 -25.60 -0.04 -17.11
C LYS A 275 -25.36 -0.85 -18.40
N GLN A 276 -26.23 -1.82 -18.64
CA GLN A 276 -26.29 -2.54 -19.92
C GLN A 276 -26.68 -1.51 -21.00
N ASP A 277 -25.83 -1.32 -22.01
CA ASP A 277 -26.03 -0.32 -23.05
C ASP A 277 -25.30 -0.73 -24.32
N GLY A 278 -26.04 -0.93 -25.39
CA GLY A 278 -25.57 -1.48 -26.64
C GLY A 278 -26.06 -2.91 -26.89
N ARG A 279 -25.36 -3.68 -27.67
CA ARG A 279 -25.77 -5.07 -28.01
C ARG A 279 -25.48 -6.02 -26.84
N GLY A 280 -26.47 -6.90 -26.56
CA GLY A 280 -26.32 -7.88 -25.49
C GLY A 280 -27.39 -8.97 -25.54
N LYS A 281 -27.19 -9.96 -24.67
CA LYS A 281 -28.11 -11.10 -24.49
C LYS A 281 -28.38 -11.31 -23.02
N LEU A 282 -29.62 -11.20 -22.63
CA LEU A 282 -30.13 -11.60 -21.33
C LEU A 282 -30.61 -13.04 -21.41
N THR A 283 -30.19 -13.89 -20.52
CA THR A 283 -30.66 -15.28 -20.37
C THR A 283 -31.22 -15.45 -18.98
N LYS A 284 -32.48 -15.85 -18.90
CA LYS A 284 -33.12 -16.17 -17.62
C LYS A 284 -32.76 -17.59 -17.19
N LYS A 285 -32.79 -17.88 -15.91
CA LYS A 285 -32.57 -19.23 -15.34
C LYS A 285 -33.55 -20.26 -15.94
N CYS A 286 -34.79 -19.86 -16.27
CA CYS A 286 -35.79 -20.72 -16.91
C CYS A 286 -35.46 -21.07 -18.36
N GLY A 287 -34.45 -20.46 -18.97
CA GLY A 287 -34.07 -20.66 -20.36
C GLY A 287 -34.55 -19.57 -21.31
N ASP A 288 -35.42 -18.67 -20.90
CA ASP A 288 -35.84 -17.54 -21.71
C ASP A 288 -34.66 -16.64 -22.07
N THR A 289 -34.63 -16.13 -23.29
CA THR A 289 -33.56 -15.23 -23.72
C THR A 289 -34.11 -13.99 -24.39
N VAL A 290 -33.46 -12.86 -24.22
CA VAL A 290 -33.66 -11.63 -24.98
C VAL A 290 -32.33 -11.17 -25.53
N GLU A 291 -32.19 -11.13 -26.84
CA GLU A 291 -30.97 -10.73 -27.54
C GLU A 291 -31.24 -9.55 -28.45
N GLY A 292 -30.47 -8.48 -28.36
CA GLY A 292 -30.66 -7.28 -29.16
C GLY A 292 -29.99 -6.05 -28.59
N VAL A 293 -30.61 -4.91 -28.78
CA VAL A 293 -30.10 -3.62 -28.28
C VAL A 293 -30.68 -3.32 -26.90
N PHE A 294 -29.80 -2.97 -25.98
CA PHE A 294 -30.15 -2.52 -24.64
C PHE A 294 -29.80 -1.02 -24.49
N LYS A 295 -30.54 -0.33 -23.67
CA LYS A 295 -30.25 1.05 -23.24
C LYS A 295 -30.62 1.22 -21.77
N ALA A 296 -29.69 1.74 -21.01
CA ALA A 296 -29.87 2.00 -19.56
C ALA A 296 -30.43 0.78 -18.78
N GLY A 297 -29.98 -0.44 -19.13
CA GLY A 297 -30.36 -1.70 -18.48
C GLY A 297 -31.58 -2.40 -19.03
N GLN A 298 -32.23 -1.87 -20.06
CA GLN A 298 -33.48 -2.44 -20.62
C GLN A 298 -33.36 -2.68 -22.12
N PRO A 299 -34.05 -3.72 -22.68
CA PRO A 299 -34.22 -3.87 -24.13
C PRO A 299 -34.77 -2.58 -24.73
N ASN A 300 -34.10 -2.06 -25.78
CA ASN A 300 -34.50 -0.81 -26.44
C ASN A 300 -34.01 -0.78 -27.90
N GLY A 301 -34.87 -1.07 -28.82
CA GLY A 301 -34.60 -1.27 -30.24
C GLY A 301 -34.97 -2.66 -30.68
N GLU A 302 -34.39 -3.12 -31.78
CA GLU A 302 -34.69 -4.48 -32.29
C GLU A 302 -34.12 -5.54 -31.34
N CYS A 303 -34.99 -6.47 -30.91
CA CYS A 303 -34.63 -7.62 -30.09
C CYS A 303 -35.34 -8.89 -30.57
N ILE A 304 -34.71 -10.02 -30.27
CA ILE A 304 -35.29 -11.36 -30.44
C ILE A 304 -35.39 -11.96 -29.04
N ALA A 305 -36.62 -12.28 -28.61
CA ALA A 305 -36.87 -13.08 -27.42
C ALA A 305 -37.17 -14.54 -27.85
N ARG A 306 -36.63 -15.49 -27.09
CA ARG A 306 -36.92 -16.92 -27.20
C ARG A 306 -37.35 -17.41 -25.83
N PHE A 307 -38.44 -18.08 -25.77
CA PHE A 307 -39.01 -18.58 -24.52
C PHE A 307 -38.78 -20.09 -24.37
N SER A 308 -38.75 -20.53 -23.13
CA SER A 308 -38.47 -21.92 -22.73
C SER A 308 -39.55 -22.89 -23.23
N ASP A 309 -40.76 -22.39 -23.55
CA ASP A 309 -41.84 -23.17 -24.16
C ASP A 309 -41.66 -23.38 -25.69
N GLY A 310 -40.62 -22.83 -26.29
CA GLY A 310 -40.29 -22.88 -27.71
C GLY A 310 -40.81 -21.70 -28.53
N SER A 311 -41.63 -20.82 -27.94
CA SER A 311 -42.16 -19.65 -28.64
C SER A 311 -41.06 -18.57 -28.84
N LYS A 312 -41.29 -17.68 -29.81
CA LYS A 312 -40.32 -16.64 -30.20
C LYS A 312 -41.06 -15.33 -30.46
N PHE A 313 -40.38 -14.25 -30.12
CA PHE A 313 -40.78 -12.89 -30.46
C PHE A 313 -39.60 -12.18 -31.15
N LYS A 314 -39.84 -11.57 -32.28
CA LYS A 314 -38.90 -10.67 -32.96
C LYS A 314 -39.58 -9.34 -33.19
N GLY A 315 -39.06 -8.25 -32.60
CA GLY A 315 -39.70 -6.96 -32.76
C GLY A 315 -38.92 -5.84 -32.06
N ILE A 316 -39.57 -4.70 -32.02
CA ILE A 316 -39.00 -3.48 -31.40
C ILE A 316 -39.42 -3.39 -29.94
N PHE A 317 -38.44 -3.07 -29.08
CA PHE A 317 -38.65 -2.71 -27.68
C PHE A 317 -38.39 -1.22 -27.46
N LYS A 318 -39.12 -0.62 -26.55
CA LYS A 318 -38.90 0.73 -26.07
C LYS A 318 -39.00 0.70 -24.54
N ASN A 319 -37.88 1.03 -23.85
CA ASN A 319 -37.79 0.99 -22.39
C ASN A 319 -38.29 -0.33 -21.79
N GLY A 320 -37.85 -1.45 -22.34
CA GLY A 320 -38.19 -2.79 -21.87
C GLY A 320 -39.55 -3.34 -22.31
N ARG A 321 -40.38 -2.55 -22.98
CA ARG A 321 -41.74 -2.95 -23.46
C ARG A 321 -41.76 -3.15 -24.95
N ARG A 322 -42.54 -4.12 -25.42
CA ARG A 322 -42.79 -4.33 -26.87
C ARG A 322 -43.49 -3.10 -27.45
N ASN A 323 -42.92 -2.56 -28.51
CA ASN A 323 -43.43 -1.30 -29.11
C ASN A 323 -43.06 -1.23 -30.60
N GLY A 324 -44.06 -1.15 -31.49
CA GLY A 324 -43.84 -1.16 -32.93
C GLY A 324 -44.01 -2.54 -33.57
N ALA A 325 -43.53 -2.71 -34.80
CA ALA A 325 -43.69 -3.91 -35.57
C ALA A 325 -43.04 -5.13 -34.91
N ALA A 326 -43.74 -6.26 -34.99
CA ALA A 326 -43.28 -7.52 -34.41
C ALA A 326 -43.79 -8.74 -35.15
N VAL A 327 -43.05 -9.84 -35.04
CA VAL A 327 -43.44 -11.19 -35.44
C VAL A 327 -43.34 -12.07 -34.20
N GLU A 328 -44.42 -12.74 -33.85
CA GLU A 328 -44.43 -13.82 -32.85
C GLU A 328 -44.59 -15.17 -33.56
N GLU A 329 -43.91 -16.17 -33.02
CA GLU A 329 -44.07 -17.57 -33.41
C GLU A 329 -44.39 -18.35 -32.14
N ASP A 330 -45.54 -19.05 -32.10
CA ASP A 330 -45.88 -19.89 -30.96
C ASP A 330 -45.10 -21.21 -30.99
N LYS A 331 -45.24 -22.03 -29.96
CA LYS A 331 -44.59 -23.34 -29.85
C LYS A 331 -44.97 -24.33 -30.96
N ASP A 332 -46.15 -24.14 -31.59
CA ASP A 332 -46.68 -24.99 -32.64
C ASP A 332 -46.30 -24.49 -34.05
N GLY A 333 -45.59 -23.37 -34.14
CA GLY A 333 -45.09 -22.73 -35.36
C GLY A 333 -46.09 -21.77 -36.03
N ASN A 334 -47.22 -21.47 -35.39
CA ASN A 334 -48.12 -20.45 -35.89
C ASN A 334 -47.54 -19.05 -35.66
N ARG A 335 -47.85 -18.12 -36.59
CA ARG A 335 -47.25 -16.78 -36.57
C ARG A 335 -48.30 -15.69 -36.43
N PHE A 336 -47.98 -14.70 -35.60
CA PHE A 336 -48.61 -13.39 -35.57
C PHE A 336 -47.65 -12.36 -36.15
N GLU A 337 -48.06 -11.61 -37.13
CA GLU A 337 -47.35 -10.48 -37.73
C GLU A 337 -48.18 -9.22 -37.47
N GLY A 338 -47.69 -8.28 -36.67
CA GLY A 338 -48.46 -7.10 -36.29
C GLY A 338 -47.65 -6.07 -35.58
N SER A 339 -48.29 -5.25 -34.77
CA SER A 339 -47.62 -4.22 -33.98
C SER A 339 -48.06 -4.19 -32.50
N TYR A 340 -47.24 -3.59 -31.69
CA TYR A 340 -47.42 -3.41 -30.24
C TYR A 340 -47.31 -1.95 -29.85
N LEU A 341 -48.04 -1.55 -28.85
CA LEU A 341 -47.91 -0.30 -28.13
C LEU A 341 -47.88 -0.63 -26.62
N ASP A 342 -46.72 -0.41 -25.98
CA ASP A 342 -46.47 -0.66 -24.54
C ASP A 342 -46.96 -2.07 -24.09
N ASP A 343 -46.45 -3.13 -24.73
CA ASP A 343 -46.74 -4.57 -24.53
C ASP A 343 -48.15 -5.04 -24.99
N VAL A 344 -49.02 -4.13 -25.47
CA VAL A 344 -50.38 -4.46 -25.94
C VAL A 344 -50.39 -4.49 -27.47
N ARG A 345 -51.02 -5.49 -28.05
CA ARG A 345 -51.22 -5.53 -29.52
C ARG A 345 -52.05 -4.31 -29.94
N ASP A 346 -51.54 -3.58 -30.93
CA ASP A 346 -52.19 -2.37 -31.46
C ASP A 346 -51.81 -2.16 -32.91
N GLY A 347 -52.77 -1.91 -33.78
CA GLY A 347 -52.59 -1.79 -35.24
C GLY A 347 -52.97 -3.02 -36.04
N SER A 348 -52.72 -2.99 -37.34
CA SER A 348 -53.04 -4.10 -38.28
C SER A 348 -52.27 -5.37 -37.94
N PHE A 349 -52.87 -6.51 -38.14
CA PHE A 349 -52.23 -7.81 -37.94
C PHE A 349 -52.65 -8.84 -39.01
N VAL A 350 -51.79 -9.86 -39.14
CA VAL A 350 -52.02 -11.08 -39.89
C VAL A 350 -51.59 -12.27 -39.04
N GLU A 351 -52.45 -13.27 -38.92
CA GLU A 351 -52.10 -14.55 -38.29
C GLU A 351 -52.00 -15.63 -39.40
N LYS A 352 -50.98 -16.50 -39.24
CA LYS A 352 -50.68 -17.58 -40.17
C LYS A 352 -50.48 -18.88 -39.40
N ASP A 353 -50.91 -20.01 -40.00
CA ASP A 353 -50.55 -21.31 -39.46
C ASP A 353 -49.05 -21.64 -39.72
N ARG A 354 -48.56 -22.76 -39.19
CA ARG A 354 -47.19 -23.26 -39.37
C ARG A 354 -46.77 -23.43 -40.82
N ASN A 355 -47.74 -23.60 -41.75
CA ASN A 355 -47.50 -23.77 -43.20
C ASN A 355 -47.54 -22.41 -43.94
N GLY A 356 -47.78 -21.32 -43.22
CA GLY A 356 -47.85 -19.97 -43.77
C GLY A 356 -49.20 -19.56 -44.32
N LYS A 357 -50.27 -20.41 -44.21
CA LYS A 357 -51.63 -20.08 -44.62
C LYS A 357 -52.25 -19.06 -43.67
N VAL A 358 -52.81 -17.99 -44.20
CA VAL A 358 -53.48 -16.95 -43.38
C VAL A 358 -54.72 -17.56 -42.72
N THR A 359 -54.77 -17.45 -41.39
CA THR A 359 -55.87 -17.95 -40.56
C THR A 359 -56.78 -16.85 -40.07
N ALA A 360 -56.21 -15.62 -39.88
CA ALA A 360 -56.99 -14.44 -39.55
C ALA A 360 -56.20 -13.14 -39.90
N GLN A 361 -56.95 -12.06 -40.13
CA GLN A 361 -56.41 -10.72 -40.32
C GLN A 361 -57.37 -9.65 -39.78
N GLY A 362 -56.88 -8.51 -39.40
CA GLY A 362 -57.72 -7.46 -38.87
C GLY A 362 -56.91 -6.34 -38.24
N THR A 363 -57.48 -5.72 -37.21
CA THR A 363 -56.86 -4.63 -36.47
C THR A 363 -57.04 -4.86 -34.97
N TYR A 364 -56.00 -4.61 -34.21
CA TYR A 364 -56.08 -4.45 -32.74
C TYR A 364 -56.17 -2.97 -32.41
N THR A 365 -57.06 -2.60 -31.49
CA THR A 365 -57.12 -1.27 -30.89
C THR A 365 -57.01 -1.44 -29.39
N ARG A 366 -55.86 -1.05 -28.83
CA ARG A 366 -55.54 -1.22 -27.40
C ARG A 366 -55.85 -2.65 -26.90
N GLY A 367 -55.46 -3.67 -27.64
CA GLY A 367 -55.65 -5.07 -27.29
C GLY A 367 -57.00 -5.67 -27.69
N HIS A 368 -57.96 -4.86 -28.13
CA HIS A 368 -59.26 -5.36 -28.62
C HIS A 368 -59.16 -5.74 -30.08
N ARG A 369 -59.44 -7.02 -30.38
CA ARG A 369 -59.37 -7.61 -31.74
C ARG A 369 -60.60 -7.30 -32.55
N GLN A 370 -60.39 -6.80 -33.77
CA GLN A 370 -61.43 -6.64 -34.81
C GLN A 370 -61.00 -7.38 -36.09
N LEU A 371 -61.78 -8.37 -36.54
CA LEU A 371 -61.48 -9.13 -37.70
C LEU A 371 -62.08 -8.42 -38.98
N LYS A 372 -61.31 -8.56 -40.04
CA LYS A 372 -61.78 -8.14 -41.36
C LYS A 372 -62.56 -9.24 -42.02
#